data_00e3efe1952b83d70025c923d6b25975
#
_entry.id   00e3efe1952b83d70025c923d6b25975
#
_cell.length_a   1.000
_cell.length_b   1.000
_cell.length_c   1.000
_cell.angle_alpha   90.00
_cell.angle_beta   90.00
_cell.angle_gamma   90.00
#
_symmetry.space_group_name_H-M   'P 1'
#
loop_
_entity.id
_entity.type
_entity.pdbx_description
1 polymer ?
#
loop_
_entity_poly.entity_id
_entity_poly.type
_entity_poly.pdbx_seq_one_letter_code
_entity_poly.pdbx_strand_id
1 'polypeptide(L)'
;MKLNKYITGGIAVMAAAMLITSCTGEFDKWNTDHNSATEEDMTHDNLNTGAFFAQMEHNVFIVGLDKGGAFQIEDMLTGGLFSGYFSNIKASYDVGALHNAHYLLPDKWVNQPFGDTYTNLMQPWLSLKINAEKAETPSVTALANVVKVLGMSRLTDMYGPIPYTRFGTGINIAYDAQEEVYKAFFTELDDAISVLTEYYTASPSSKLLANFDYVFGGDVESWIRFANTLRLRLALRVVYADAALARTEAQKSFDSTIGFLEKAAIHSNGSKYSYLNPFWEVTQSWGDMRMGATIDSYLNGYSDPRAKAFFAEAVSGGGIHGVYPGLRINNQSAYTNSTSAINVARNSPMQWMSGAESFFLRAEAKLRWDMGEGTVQSLYESGIKASFAEEGVSGADSYIADSQRVPAEFKDNSGNRRDAAAVSTITVAWDEAAAFEEKLERIITQKYLAIFPDGQEAWSEYRRTGYPKQFAIDYNASSGVVSSDPGIRRLRFPANEYSNNADNVRAAVTLLGGADNGDTKLWWDKNPRH
;
A
#
# COMPACT_ATOMS: atom_id res chain seq x y z
N MET A 1 64.05 19.77 -62.73
CA MET A 1 63.52 20.27 -61.49
C MET A 1 61.97 20.22 -61.41
N LYS A 2 61.31 19.30 -62.12
CA LYS A 2 59.83 19.15 -62.08
C LYS A 2 59.31 17.80 -61.63
N LEU A 3 60.22 16.85 -61.39
CA LEU A 3 59.81 15.47 -60.99
C LEU A 3 59.68 15.31 -59.45
N ASN A 4 60.40 16.10 -58.66
CA ASN A 4 60.40 15.98 -57.19
C ASN A 4 59.15 16.64 -56.51
N LYS A 5 58.35 17.46 -57.18
CA LYS A 5 57.14 18.06 -56.60
C LYS A 5 55.96 17.12 -56.56
N TYR A 6 55.90 16.08 -57.40
CA TYR A 6 54.80 15.11 -57.43
C TYR A 6 55.02 13.97 -56.50
N ILE A 7 56.26 13.64 -56.16
CA ILE A 7 56.58 12.58 -55.21
C ILE A 7 56.34 13.02 -53.79
N THR A 8 56.65 14.27 -53.44
CA THR A 8 56.36 14.84 -52.12
C THR A 8 54.86 15.10 -51.89
N GLY A 9 54.06 15.38 -52.88
CA GLY A 9 52.61 15.53 -52.79
C GLY A 9 51.88 14.18 -52.58
N GLY A 10 52.36 13.12 -53.27
CA GLY A 10 51.78 11.80 -53.15
C GLY A 10 52.03 11.14 -51.79
N ILE A 11 53.20 11.35 -51.19
CA ILE A 11 53.51 10.82 -49.83
C ILE A 11 52.75 11.56 -48.73
N ALA A 12 52.54 12.88 -48.88
CA ALA A 12 51.76 13.66 -47.93
C ALA A 12 50.26 13.28 -47.95
N VAL A 13 49.68 12.97 -49.11
CA VAL A 13 48.29 12.52 -49.24
C VAL A 13 48.10 11.11 -48.72
N MET A 14 49.06 10.18 -48.93
CA MET A 14 49.05 8.85 -48.36
C MET A 14 49.24 8.86 -46.85
N ALA A 15 50.07 9.72 -46.28
CA ALA A 15 50.25 9.87 -44.84
C ALA A 15 49.00 10.48 -44.16
N ALA A 16 48.32 11.43 -44.84
CA ALA A 16 47.04 11.98 -44.34
C ALA A 16 45.88 10.96 -44.41
N ALA A 17 45.85 10.09 -45.43
CA ALA A 17 44.85 9.02 -45.53
C ALA A 17 45.04 7.89 -44.47
N MET A 18 46.28 7.61 -44.06
CA MET A 18 46.55 6.64 -42.99
C MET A 18 46.29 7.15 -41.58
N LEU A 19 46.19 8.46 -41.37
CA LEU A 19 45.84 9.05 -40.06
C LEU A 19 44.33 9.10 -39.78
N ILE A 20 43.48 8.90 -40.80
CA ILE A 20 42.02 8.92 -40.63
C ILE A 20 41.42 7.53 -40.33
N THR A 21 42.18 6.44 -40.57
CA THR A 21 41.69 5.09 -40.35
C THR A 21 42.13 4.45 -39.01
N SER A 22 42.85 5.21 -38.15
CA SER A 22 43.51 4.63 -36.96
C SER A 22 42.82 4.90 -35.63
N CYS A 23 41.73 5.65 -35.56
CA CYS A 23 41.15 6.03 -34.26
C CYS A 23 39.71 5.59 -34.01
N THR A 24 39.06 4.91 -34.97
CA THR A 24 37.65 4.51 -34.72
C THR A 24 37.46 3.01 -34.42
N GLY A 25 38.48 2.18 -34.66
CA GLY A 25 38.37 0.71 -34.50
C GLY A 25 38.32 0.20 -33.05
N GLU A 26 38.69 1.01 -32.07
CA GLU A 26 38.61 0.65 -30.66
C GLU A 26 37.75 1.61 -29.83
N PHE A 27 37.15 2.63 -30.45
CA PHE A 27 36.33 3.61 -29.74
C PHE A 27 35.11 2.95 -29.08
N ASP A 28 34.49 2.02 -29.77
CA ASP A 28 33.35 1.26 -29.23
C ASP A 28 33.80 0.35 -28.07
N LYS A 29 35.02 -0.21 -28.15
CA LYS A 29 35.59 -1.09 -27.11
C LYS A 29 35.99 -0.33 -25.84
N TRP A 30 36.44 0.92 -25.98
CA TRP A 30 36.81 1.79 -24.85
C TRP A 30 35.63 2.55 -24.25
N ASN A 31 34.55 2.74 -25.03
CA ASN A 31 33.32 3.39 -24.57
C ASN A 31 32.22 2.39 -24.17
N THR A 32 32.42 1.09 -24.39
CA THR A 32 31.51 0.08 -23.85
C THR A 32 31.81 -0.05 -22.36
N ASP A 33 30.89 0.32 -21.53
CA ASP A 33 30.95 0.05 -20.08
C ASP A 33 30.83 -1.48 -19.87
N HIS A 34 31.97 -2.14 -19.73
CA HIS A 34 32.05 -3.60 -19.52
C HIS A 34 31.45 -4.05 -18.19
N ASN A 35 31.02 -3.11 -17.33
CA ASN A 35 30.33 -3.40 -16.08
C ASN A 35 28.81 -3.21 -16.19
N SER A 36 28.30 -2.67 -17.31
CA SER A 36 26.86 -2.63 -17.57
C SER A 36 26.42 -3.89 -18.33
N ALA A 37 25.30 -4.48 -17.91
CA ALA A 37 24.69 -5.62 -18.60
C ALA A 37 24.30 -5.22 -20.03
N THR A 38 24.66 -6.04 -21.01
CA THR A 38 24.23 -5.87 -22.41
C THR A 38 22.75 -6.24 -22.56
N GLU A 39 22.11 -5.84 -23.68
CA GLU A 39 20.75 -6.31 -23.99
C GLU A 39 20.68 -7.85 -24.04
N GLU A 40 21.74 -8.52 -24.51
CA GLU A 40 21.82 -9.97 -24.54
C GLU A 40 21.90 -10.56 -23.12
N ASP A 41 22.74 -9.99 -22.24
CA ASP A 41 22.81 -10.40 -20.82
C ASP A 41 21.46 -10.21 -20.12
N MET A 42 20.71 -9.15 -20.44
CA MET A 42 19.40 -8.85 -19.87
C MET A 42 18.30 -9.83 -20.32
N THR A 43 18.48 -10.56 -21.43
CA THR A 43 17.53 -11.61 -21.86
C THR A 43 17.73 -12.94 -21.16
N HIS A 44 18.92 -13.18 -20.59
CA HIS A 44 19.17 -14.39 -19.81
C HIS A 44 18.31 -14.38 -18.52
N ASP A 45 17.70 -15.53 -18.23
CA ASP A 45 16.88 -15.75 -17.02
C ASP A 45 15.71 -14.76 -16.82
N ASN A 46 15.21 -14.13 -17.90
CA ASN A 46 14.18 -13.10 -17.86
C ASN A 46 14.58 -11.84 -17.07
N LEU A 47 15.86 -11.51 -17.00
CA LEU A 47 16.35 -10.36 -16.23
C LEU A 47 15.74 -9.04 -16.73
N ASN A 48 15.49 -8.91 -18.04
CA ASN A 48 14.89 -7.75 -18.69
C ASN A 48 13.41 -7.48 -18.30
N THR A 49 12.74 -8.45 -17.66
CA THR A 49 11.38 -8.32 -17.13
C THR A 49 11.38 -8.54 -15.61
N GLY A 50 12.08 -9.56 -15.14
CA GLY A 50 12.10 -9.96 -13.75
C GLY A 50 12.70 -8.92 -12.81
N ALA A 51 13.78 -8.24 -13.21
CA ALA A 51 14.37 -7.18 -12.38
C ALA A 51 13.40 -5.99 -12.16
N PHE A 52 12.64 -5.61 -13.19
CA PHE A 52 11.61 -4.59 -13.06
C PHE A 52 10.43 -5.08 -12.21
N PHE A 53 10.04 -6.34 -12.34
CA PHE A 53 9.00 -6.94 -11.49
C PHE A 53 9.40 -6.90 -10.01
N ALA A 54 10.61 -7.34 -9.69
CA ALA A 54 11.16 -7.26 -8.35
C ALA A 54 11.18 -5.82 -7.80
N GLN A 55 11.58 -4.84 -8.63
CA GLN A 55 11.56 -3.43 -8.24
C GLN A 55 10.14 -2.96 -7.94
N MET A 56 9.14 -3.36 -8.71
CA MET A 56 7.73 -3.06 -8.43
C MET A 56 7.31 -3.64 -7.08
N GLU A 57 7.60 -4.92 -6.80
CA GLU A 57 7.27 -5.56 -5.54
C GLU A 57 7.90 -4.84 -4.34
N HIS A 58 9.16 -4.42 -4.45
CA HIS A 58 9.85 -3.70 -3.37
C HIS A 58 9.27 -2.31 -3.06
N ASN A 59 8.39 -1.78 -3.92
CA ASN A 59 7.86 -0.43 -3.79
C ASN A 59 6.33 -0.34 -3.63
N VAL A 60 5.61 -1.45 -3.61
CA VAL A 60 4.18 -1.48 -3.21
C VAL A 60 4.04 -1.19 -1.72
N PHE A 61 4.81 -1.90 -0.90
CA PHE A 61 5.13 -1.56 0.49
C PHE A 61 6.65 -1.40 0.52
N ILE A 62 7.12 -0.19 0.75
CA ILE A 62 8.51 0.16 0.54
C ILE A 62 9.41 -0.68 1.45
N VAL A 63 10.21 -1.55 0.84
CA VAL A 63 11.23 -2.36 1.52
C VAL A 63 12.57 -2.18 0.82
N GLY A 64 13.66 -2.24 1.59
CA GLY A 64 15.02 -2.11 1.05
C GLY A 64 16.01 -1.65 2.11
N LEU A 65 17.28 -1.65 1.75
CA LEU A 65 18.31 -1.01 2.57
C LEU A 65 18.09 0.51 2.54
N ASP A 66 18.17 1.16 3.69
CA ASP A 66 18.00 2.61 3.85
C ASP A 66 16.63 3.16 3.39
N LYS A 67 15.59 2.32 3.34
CA LYS A 67 14.24 2.73 2.92
C LYS A 67 13.30 3.11 4.07
N GLY A 68 13.71 2.95 5.32
CA GLY A 68 12.87 3.26 6.49
C GLY A 68 12.34 4.69 6.51
N GLY A 69 13.12 5.67 6.03
CA GLY A 69 12.66 7.07 5.94
C GLY A 69 11.55 7.29 4.92
N ALA A 70 11.64 6.65 3.75
CA ALA A 70 10.58 6.67 2.75
C ALA A 70 9.32 5.99 3.29
N PHE A 71 9.44 4.78 3.82
CA PHE A 71 8.33 4.05 4.44
C PHE A 71 7.67 4.84 5.58
N GLN A 72 8.47 5.51 6.43
CA GLN A 72 7.92 6.34 7.51
C GLN A 72 7.00 7.43 6.96
N ILE A 73 7.42 8.13 5.91
CA ILE A 73 6.64 9.23 5.32
C ILE A 73 5.41 8.69 4.58
N GLU A 74 5.56 7.62 3.80
CA GLU A 74 4.54 7.16 2.86
C GLU A 74 3.46 6.28 3.50
N ASP A 75 3.84 5.47 4.49
CA ASP A 75 2.92 4.55 5.16
C ASP A 75 2.62 4.98 6.60
N MET A 76 3.65 5.17 7.45
CA MET A 76 3.42 5.34 8.88
C MET A 76 2.89 6.73 9.25
N LEU A 77 3.40 7.79 8.60
CA LEU A 77 2.95 9.18 8.81
C LEU A 77 1.75 9.57 7.93
N THR A 78 1.15 8.62 7.23
CA THR A 78 -0.11 8.74 6.49
C THR A 78 -1.11 7.69 6.99
N GLY A 79 -1.29 6.59 6.27
CA GLY A 79 -2.22 5.52 6.62
C GLY A 79 -2.06 4.99 8.04
N GLY A 80 -0.82 4.81 8.51
CA GLY A 80 -0.54 4.36 9.87
C GLY A 80 -1.08 5.28 10.97
N LEU A 81 -0.94 6.61 10.79
CA LEU A 81 -1.53 7.62 11.69
C LEU A 81 -3.05 7.69 11.53
N PHE A 82 -3.52 7.83 10.28
CA PHE A 82 -4.92 8.18 9.99
C PHE A 82 -5.87 7.00 10.20
N SER A 83 -5.34 5.77 10.24
CA SER A 83 -6.09 4.58 10.64
C SER A 83 -6.21 4.40 12.15
N GLY A 84 -5.42 5.15 12.94
CA GLY A 84 -5.32 4.96 14.38
C GLY A 84 -4.51 3.73 14.82
N TYR A 85 -3.77 3.09 13.91
CA TYR A 85 -2.83 2.01 14.26
C TYR A 85 -1.63 2.51 15.04
N PHE A 86 -1.10 3.66 14.63
CA PHE A 86 0.08 4.27 15.24
C PHE A 86 -0.17 5.72 15.62
N SER A 87 0.62 6.19 16.57
CA SER A 87 0.72 7.61 16.93
C SER A 87 2.18 8.03 16.98
N ASN A 88 2.43 9.27 16.62
CA ASN A 88 3.75 9.88 16.69
C ASN A 88 4.14 10.19 18.13
N ILE A 89 5.38 9.87 18.52
CA ILE A 89 5.97 10.31 19.80
C ILE A 89 7.24 11.15 19.64
N LYS A 90 7.71 11.37 18.42
CA LYS A 90 8.84 12.24 18.13
C LYS A 90 8.45 13.71 18.27
N ALA A 91 9.27 14.47 18.98
CA ALA A 91 8.98 15.87 19.28
C ALA A 91 9.05 16.78 18.03
N SER A 92 9.93 16.47 17.09
CA SER A 92 10.10 17.26 15.86
C SER A 92 10.77 16.43 14.76
N TYR A 93 10.42 16.71 13.52
CA TYR A 93 11.06 16.23 12.31
C TYR A 93 11.76 17.38 11.57
N ASP A 94 12.36 17.10 10.42
CA ASP A 94 12.96 18.11 9.54
C ASP A 94 11.95 19.13 8.98
N VAL A 95 10.66 18.77 8.98
CA VAL A 95 9.52 19.65 8.61
C VAL A 95 8.94 20.42 9.81
N GLY A 96 9.51 20.25 11.01
CA GLY A 96 9.05 20.90 12.23
C GLY A 96 8.30 19.98 13.21
N ALA A 97 7.79 20.57 14.29
CA ALA A 97 7.06 19.86 15.35
C ALA A 97 5.59 19.60 14.99
N LEU A 98 5.01 20.37 14.07
CA LEU A 98 3.64 20.20 13.58
C LEU A 98 3.69 19.62 12.17
N HIS A 99 2.97 18.54 11.95
CA HIS A 99 2.99 17.75 10.71
C HIS A 99 1.72 16.89 10.57
N ASN A 100 1.75 15.82 9.77
CA ASN A 100 0.59 14.96 9.47
C ASN A 100 -0.19 14.51 10.72
N ALA A 101 0.49 14.20 11.83
CA ALA A 101 -0.18 13.86 13.09
C ALA A 101 -1.05 14.99 13.67
N HIS A 102 -0.85 16.22 13.20
CA HIS A 102 -1.60 17.42 13.60
C HIS A 102 -2.43 18.00 12.44
N TYR A 103 -2.63 17.23 11.38
CA TYR A 103 -3.33 17.62 10.14
C TYR A 103 -2.70 18.81 9.40
N LEU A 104 -1.42 19.07 9.65
CA LEU A 104 -0.59 19.95 8.84
C LEU A 104 0.18 19.08 7.83
N LEU A 105 -0.14 19.24 6.53
CA LEU A 105 0.43 18.43 5.46
C LEU A 105 1.65 19.14 4.83
N PRO A 106 2.91 18.90 5.26
CA PRO A 106 4.09 19.54 4.70
C PRO A 106 4.33 19.14 3.25
N ASP A 107 4.74 20.08 2.38
CA ASP A 107 5.00 19.84 0.96
C ASP A 107 5.94 18.65 0.72
N LYS A 108 7.03 18.56 1.46
CA LYS A 108 8.01 17.48 1.34
C LYS A 108 7.36 16.11 1.48
N TRP A 109 6.50 15.93 2.48
CA TRP A 109 5.85 14.65 2.78
C TRP A 109 4.66 14.36 1.87
N VAL A 110 4.03 15.41 1.33
CA VAL A 110 2.98 15.26 0.32
C VAL A 110 3.57 14.94 -1.06
N ASN A 111 4.74 15.47 -1.41
CA ASN A 111 5.37 15.20 -2.70
C ASN A 111 5.92 13.78 -2.81
N GLN A 112 6.42 13.22 -1.71
CA GLN A 112 7.21 11.99 -1.73
C GLN A 112 6.41 10.76 -2.16
N PRO A 113 5.25 10.39 -1.57
CA PRO A 113 4.51 9.18 -1.99
C PRO A 113 4.14 9.22 -3.46
N PHE A 114 3.78 10.41 -3.98
CA PHE A 114 3.44 10.60 -5.37
C PHE A 114 4.66 10.36 -6.29
N GLY A 115 5.76 11.05 -6.03
CA GLY A 115 6.98 10.95 -6.85
C GLY A 115 7.60 9.56 -6.82
N ASP A 116 7.70 8.95 -5.65
CA ASP A 116 8.32 7.65 -5.46
C ASP A 116 7.49 6.53 -6.12
N THR A 117 6.16 6.57 -6.04
CA THR A 117 5.29 5.60 -6.73
C THR A 117 5.47 5.66 -8.24
N TYR A 118 5.52 6.84 -8.85
CA TYR A 118 5.75 6.93 -10.30
C TYR A 118 7.15 6.46 -10.69
N THR A 119 8.16 6.83 -9.93
CA THR A 119 9.55 6.48 -10.22
C THR A 119 9.83 4.99 -10.01
N ASN A 120 9.30 4.40 -8.92
CA ASN A 120 9.72 3.06 -8.48
C ASN A 120 8.69 1.96 -8.77
N LEU A 121 7.47 2.31 -9.18
CA LEU A 121 6.44 1.35 -9.57
C LEU A 121 6.03 1.52 -11.04
N MET A 122 5.62 2.74 -11.45
CA MET A 122 5.07 2.95 -12.80
C MET A 122 6.15 2.92 -13.90
N GLN A 123 7.34 3.49 -13.67
CA GLN A 123 8.43 3.41 -14.65
C GLN A 123 8.93 1.97 -14.84
N PRO A 124 9.21 1.17 -13.79
CA PRO A 124 9.52 -0.25 -13.94
C PRO A 124 8.42 -1.04 -14.64
N TRP A 125 7.14 -0.79 -14.30
CA TRP A 125 6.02 -1.42 -14.98
C TRP A 125 6.03 -1.14 -16.50
N LEU A 126 6.26 0.11 -16.90
CA LEU A 126 6.32 0.48 -18.32
C LEU A 126 7.46 -0.23 -19.04
N SER A 127 8.64 -0.27 -18.42
CA SER A 127 9.82 -0.97 -18.96
C SER A 127 9.58 -2.47 -19.09
N LEU A 128 9.01 -3.09 -18.06
CA LEU A 128 8.61 -4.50 -18.07
C LEU A 128 7.62 -4.78 -19.20
N LYS A 129 6.56 -3.98 -19.31
CA LYS A 129 5.53 -4.13 -20.34
C LYS A 129 6.14 -4.10 -21.75
N ILE A 130 6.97 -3.10 -22.05
CA ILE A 130 7.64 -2.99 -23.35
C ILE A 130 8.50 -4.24 -23.66
N ASN A 131 9.23 -4.73 -22.66
CA ASN A 131 10.08 -5.91 -22.86
C ASN A 131 9.27 -7.21 -22.98
N ALA A 132 8.20 -7.36 -22.20
CA ALA A 132 7.29 -8.49 -22.28
C ALA A 132 6.52 -8.55 -23.62
N GLU A 133 6.12 -7.38 -24.15
CA GLU A 133 5.51 -7.27 -25.49
C GLU A 133 6.49 -7.71 -26.58
N LYS A 134 7.75 -7.27 -26.54
CA LYS A 134 8.79 -7.70 -27.48
C LYS A 134 9.09 -9.21 -27.40
N ALA A 135 8.99 -9.79 -26.22
CA ALA A 135 9.21 -11.21 -25.96
C ALA A 135 7.95 -12.07 -26.15
N GLU A 136 6.82 -11.48 -26.53
CA GLU A 136 5.52 -12.17 -26.68
C GLU A 136 5.11 -12.97 -25.42
N THR A 137 5.34 -12.38 -24.22
CA THR A 137 5.01 -12.98 -22.92
C THR A 137 3.87 -12.24 -22.21
N PRO A 138 2.61 -12.37 -22.67
CA PRO A 138 1.47 -11.64 -22.11
C PRO A 138 1.19 -11.96 -20.63
N SER A 139 1.53 -13.17 -20.16
CA SER A 139 1.41 -13.58 -18.76
C SER A 139 2.30 -12.74 -17.82
N VAL A 140 3.47 -12.32 -18.27
CA VAL A 140 4.38 -11.45 -17.50
C VAL A 140 3.76 -10.05 -17.35
N THR A 141 3.19 -9.50 -18.42
CA THR A 141 2.47 -8.21 -18.37
C THR A 141 1.24 -8.31 -17.47
N ALA A 142 0.48 -9.39 -17.57
CA ALA A 142 -0.70 -9.64 -16.73
C ALA A 142 -0.32 -9.67 -15.24
N LEU A 143 0.75 -10.38 -14.88
CA LEU A 143 1.26 -10.42 -13.52
C LEU A 143 1.69 -9.02 -13.02
N ALA A 144 2.43 -8.28 -13.83
CA ALA A 144 2.85 -6.92 -13.51
C ALA A 144 1.66 -5.96 -13.34
N ASN A 145 0.57 -6.14 -14.11
CA ASN A 145 -0.65 -5.35 -13.97
C ASN A 145 -1.32 -5.55 -12.61
N VAL A 146 -1.31 -6.76 -12.04
CA VAL A 146 -1.84 -7.00 -10.68
C VAL A 146 -1.08 -6.17 -9.65
N VAL A 147 0.26 -6.18 -9.71
CA VAL A 147 1.12 -5.41 -8.80
C VAL A 147 0.93 -3.91 -9.00
N LYS A 148 0.84 -3.46 -10.27
CA LYS A 148 0.56 -2.06 -10.60
C LYS A 148 -0.77 -1.60 -10.02
N VAL A 149 -1.85 -2.37 -10.20
CA VAL A 149 -3.19 -2.01 -9.68
C VAL A 149 -3.15 -1.90 -8.16
N LEU A 150 -2.50 -2.82 -7.46
CA LEU A 150 -2.35 -2.73 -6.00
C LEU A 150 -1.66 -1.41 -5.59
N GLY A 151 -0.49 -1.11 -6.14
CA GLY A 151 0.26 0.10 -5.75
C GLY A 151 -0.45 1.38 -6.16
N MET A 152 -1.03 1.44 -7.36
CA MET A 152 -1.73 2.63 -7.84
C MET A 152 -3.09 2.85 -7.18
N SER A 153 -3.74 1.79 -6.68
CA SER A 153 -4.94 1.94 -5.85
C SER A 153 -4.61 2.61 -4.52
N ARG A 154 -3.47 2.27 -3.90
CA ARG A 154 -2.96 2.96 -2.70
C ARG A 154 -2.71 4.45 -2.99
N LEU A 155 -2.10 4.77 -4.14
CA LEU A 155 -1.82 6.15 -4.54
C LEU A 155 -3.09 6.97 -4.77
N THR A 156 -4.02 6.47 -5.61
CA THR A 156 -5.28 7.20 -5.88
C THR A 156 -6.14 7.35 -4.63
N ASP A 157 -6.07 6.41 -3.69
CA ASP A 157 -6.76 6.49 -2.40
C ASP A 157 -6.11 7.50 -1.43
N MET A 158 -4.87 7.95 -1.72
CA MET A 158 -4.26 9.09 -1.02
C MET A 158 -4.63 10.43 -1.67
N TYR A 159 -4.63 10.53 -3.01
CA TYR A 159 -4.68 11.83 -3.72
C TYR A 159 -5.97 12.09 -4.50
N GLY A 160 -6.72 11.06 -4.88
CA GLY A 160 -7.87 11.15 -5.78
C GLY A 160 -7.44 11.04 -7.25
N PRO A 161 -7.74 12.02 -8.11
CA PRO A 161 -7.28 12.02 -9.51
C PRO A 161 -5.76 11.87 -9.63
N ILE A 162 -5.30 11.03 -10.57
CA ILE A 162 -3.87 10.77 -10.82
C ILE A 162 -3.61 10.57 -12.32
N PRO A 163 -2.40 10.85 -12.85
CA PRO A 163 -2.00 10.44 -14.21
C PRO A 163 -1.89 8.92 -14.31
N TYR A 164 -2.84 8.24 -14.96
CA TYR A 164 -2.87 6.77 -14.99
C TYR A 164 -2.96 6.20 -16.40
N THR A 165 -4.06 6.42 -17.10
CA THR A 165 -4.37 5.73 -18.38
C THR A 165 -3.42 6.12 -19.51
N ARG A 166 -2.85 7.32 -19.43
CA ARG A 166 -1.92 7.88 -20.42
C ARG A 166 -0.47 7.88 -19.98
N PHE A 167 -0.14 7.20 -18.89
CA PHE A 167 1.24 7.13 -18.42
C PHE A 167 2.16 6.53 -19.50
N GLY A 168 3.33 7.16 -19.71
CA GLY A 168 4.29 6.77 -20.74
C GLY A 168 4.07 7.42 -22.12
N THR A 169 3.00 8.21 -22.32
CA THR A 169 2.75 8.87 -23.62
C THR A 169 3.41 10.24 -23.77
N GLY A 170 3.98 10.78 -22.71
CA GLY A 170 4.62 12.10 -22.71
C GLY A 170 5.14 12.49 -21.34
N ILE A 171 5.55 13.77 -21.19
CA ILE A 171 6.09 14.32 -19.93
C ILE A 171 4.97 14.95 -19.09
N ASN A 172 4.15 15.81 -19.71
CA ASN A 172 3.06 16.52 -19.02
C ASN A 172 1.74 15.79 -19.24
N ILE A 173 1.50 14.77 -18.42
CA ILE A 173 0.33 13.89 -18.56
C ILE A 173 -0.84 14.47 -17.78
N ALA A 174 -2.03 14.49 -18.39
CA ALA A 174 -3.25 14.87 -17.71
C ALA A 174 -3.67 13.81 -16.69
N TYR A 175 -4.27 14.28 -15.61
CA TYR A 175 -4.86 13.42 -14.58
C TYR A 175 -6.17 12.81 -15.09
N ASP A 176 -6.39 11.57 -14.75
CA ASP A 176 -7.67 10.90 -14.92
C ASP A 176 -8.52 11.10 -13.66
N ALA A 177 -9.84 11.25 -13.82
CA ALA A 177 -10.75 11.25 -12.69
C ALA A 177 -10.62 9.94 -11.91
N GLN A 178 -10.76 9.97 -10.58
CA GLN A 178 -10.62 8.75 -9.77
C GLN A 178 -11.59 7.64 -10.21
N GLU A 179 -12.80 8.00 -10.66
CA GLU A 179 -13.75 7.06 -11.25
C GLU A 179 -13.16 6.33 -12.46
N GLU A 180 -12.52 7.06 -13.38
CA GLU A 180 -11.91 6.46 -14.58
C GLU A 180 -10.69 5.59 -14.23
N VAL A 181 -9.93 5.99 -13.21
CA VAL A 181 -8.82 5.17 -12.68
C VAL A 181 -9.34 3.84 -12.14
N TYR A 182 -10.42 3.84 -11.37
CA TYR A 182 -11.02 2.61 -10.84
C TYR A 182 -11.60 1.71 -11.94
N LYS A 183 -12.26 2.28 -12.95
CA LYS A 183 -12.73 1.52 -14.13
C LYS A 183 -11.56 0.87 -14.88
N ALA A 184 -10.43 1.58 -15.01
CA ALA A 184 -9.23 1.01 -15.60
C ALA A 184 -8.65 -0.13 -14.73
N PHE A 185 -8.63 0.00 -13.40
CA PHE A 185 -8.23 -1.10 -12.51
C PHE A 185 -9.06 -2.36 -12.73
N PHE A 186 -10.37 -2.23 -12.82
CA PHE A 186 -11.25 -3.38 -13.05
C PHE A 186 -10.99 -4.04 -14.40
N THR A 187 -10.81 -3.25 -15.46
CA THR A 187 -10.45 -3.77 -16.79
C THR A 187 -9.12 -4.50 -16.76
N GLU A 188 -8.10 -3.91 -16.15
CA GLU A 188 -6.77 -4.51 -16.05
C GLU A 188 -6.74 -5.79 -15.19
N LEU A 189 -7.54 -5.86 -14.13
CA LEU A 189 -7.69 -7.07 -13.33
C LEU A 189 -8.48 -8.16 -14.07
N ASP A 190 -9.50 -7.79 -14.85
CA ASP A 190 -10.22 -8.74 -15.70
C ASP A 190 -9.27 -9.41 -16.71
N ASP A 191 -8.52 -8.59 -17.45
CA ASP A 191 -7.56 -9.06 -18.43
C ASP A 191 -6.45 -9.89 -17.77
N ALA A 192 -5.91 -9.43 -16.63
CA ALA A 192 -4.84 -10.13 -15.93
C ALA A 192 -5.31 -11.50 -15.41
N ILE A 193 -6.47 -11.57 -14.76
CA ILE A 193 -7.03 -12.82 -14.26
C ILE A 193 -7.32 -13.79 -15.41
N SER A 194 -7.84 -13.32 -16.53
CA SER A 194 -8.10 -14.15 -17.71
C SER A 194 -6.80 -14.76 -18.26
N VAL A 195 -5.80 -13.92 -18.55
CA VAL A 195 -4.50 -14.36 -19.10
C VAL A 195 -3.75 -15.28 -18.14
N LEU A 196 -3.72 -14.97 -16.84
CA LEU A 196 -3.07 -15.83 -15.85
C LEU A 196 -3.81 -17.16 -15.67
N THR A 197 -5.14 -17.18 -15.76
CA THR A 197 -5.94 -18.40 -15.67
C THR A 197 -5.70 -19.30 -16.89
N GLU A 198 -5.59 -18.75 -18.09
CA GLU A 198 -5.23 -19.49 -19.30
C GLU A 198 -3.82 -20.09 -19.16
N TYR A 199 -2.85 -19.29 -18.71
CA TYR A 199 -1.48 -19.75 -18.47
C TYR A 199 -1.43 -20.89 -17.44
N TYR A 200 -2.09 -20.73 -16.30
CA TYR A 200 -2.19 -21.74 -15.25
C TYR A 200 -2.85 -23.03 -15.73
N THR A 201 -3.96 -22.91 -16.47
CA THR A 201 -4.69 -24.07 -17.00
C THR A 201 -3.85 -24.87 -18.01
N ALA A 202 -3.10 -24.18 -18.85
CA ALA A 202 -2.19 -24.82 -19.82
C ALA A 202 -1.00 -25.51 -19.14
N SER A 203 -0.52 -25.01 -18.00
CA SER A 203 0.67 -25.50 -17.31
C SER A 203 0.62 -25.27 -15.79
N PRO A 204 -0.18 -26.03 -15.03
CA PRO A 204 -0.44 -25.75 -13.60
C PRO A 204 0.82 -25.78 -12.70
N SER A 205 1.87 -26.49 -13.09
CA SER A 205 3.13 -26.57 -12.33
C SER A 205 4.17 -25.52 -12.72
N SER A 206 3.90 -24.74 -13.77
CA SER A 206 4.82 -23.71 -14.23
C SER A 206 4.85 -22.53 -13.26
N LYS A 207 6.05 -22.00 -13.06
CA LYS A 207 6.28 -20.80 -12.24
C LYS A 207 6.58 -19.62 -13.16
N LEU A 208 6.02 -18.46 -12.83
CA LEU A 208 6.22 -17.22 -13.59
C LEU A 208 7.13 -16.28 -12.80
N LEU A 209 8.26 -15.89 -13.38
CA LEU A 209 9.29 -15.02 -12.76
C LEU A 209 9.76 -15.48 -11.36
N ALA A 210 9.85 -16.80 -11.10
CA ALA A 210 10.08 -17.38 -9.78
C ALA A 210 11.34 -16.86 -9.05
N ASN A 211 12.37 -16.43 -9.81
CA ASN A 211 13.60 -15.87 -9.23
C ASN A 211 13.44 -14.41 -8.79
N PHE A 212 12.41 -13.73 -9.25
CA PHE A 212 12.15 -12.30 -9.04
C PHE A 212 10.85 -12.02 -8.28
N ASP A 213 9.99 -13.01 -8.13
CA ASP A 213 8.77 -12.93 -7.32
C ASP A 213 9.10 -13.25 -5.86
N TYR A 214 9.06 -12.25 -5.02
CA TYR A 214 9.33 -12.33 -3.58
C TYR A 214 8.07 -12.57 -2.75
N VAL A 215 6.89 -12.54 -3.37
CA VAL A 215 5.60 -12.71 -2.70
C VAL A 215 5.13 -14.15 -2.76
N PHE A 216 5.02 -14.72 -3.94
CA PHE A 216 4.52 -16.10 -4.13
C PHE A 216 5.52 -17.04 -4.81
N GLY A 217 6.75 -16.56 -5.11
CA GLY A 217 7.78 -17.40 -5.73
C GLY A 217 7.37 -17.94 -7.11
N GLY A 218 6.64 -17.17 -7.87
CA GLY A 218 6.14 -17.49 -9.20
C GLY A 218 4.87 -18.35 -9.23
N ASP A 219 4.20 -18.54 -8.10
CA ASP A 219 2.98 -19.35 -8.02
C ASP A 219 1.78 -18.63 -8.63
N VAL A 220 1.41 -19.02 -9.84
CA VAL A 220 0.39 -18.32 -10.64
C VAL A 220 -1.01 -18.45 -10.03
N GLU A 221 -1.34 -19.60 -9.43
CA GLU A 221 -2.62 -19.78 -8.75
C GLU A 221 -2.79 -18.79 -7.60
N SER A 222 -1.75 -18.63 -6.78
CA SER A 222 -1.75 -17.64 -5.68
C SER A 222 -1.91 -16.21 -6.19
N TRP A 223 -1.29 -15.85 -7.31
CA TRP A 223 -1.48 -14.54 -7.94
C TRP A 223 -2.89 -14.32 -8.48
N ILE A 224 -3.54 -15.35 -9.05
CA ILE A 224 -4.95 -15.27 -9.48
C ILE A 224 -5.86 -15.04 -8.27
N ARG A 225 -5.67 -15.80 -7.18
CA ARG A 225 -6.41 -15.64 -5.92
C ARG A 225 -6.23 -14.24 -5.33
N PHE A 226 -5.00 -13.74 -5.36
CA PHE A 226 -4.67 -12.39 -4.91
C PHE A 226 -5.37 -11.32 -5.75
N ALA A 227 -5.25 -11.40 -7.08
CA ALA A 227 -5.89 -10.45 -8.01
C ALA A 227 -7.42 -10.44 -7.85
N ASN A 228 -8.01 -11.61 -7.66
CA ASN A 228 -9.45 -11.76 -7.46
C ASN A 228 -9.91 -11.17 -6.11
N THR A 229 -9.12 -11.33 -5.05
CA THR A 229 -9.39 -10.71 -3.74
C THR A 229 -9.22 -9.19 -3.81
N LEU A 230 -8.18 -8.71 -4.51
CA LEU A 230 -7.98 -7.28 -4.76
C LEU A 230 -9.17 -6.69 -5.53
N ARG A 231 -9.69 -7.37 -6.56
CA ARG A 231 -10.91 -6.95 -7.27
C ARG A 231 -12.07 -6.76 -6.31
N LEU A 232 -12.34 -7.73 -5.42
CA LEU A 232 -13.42 -7.63 -4.45
C LEU A 232 -13.21 -6.48 -3.47
N ARG A 233 -11.98 -6.25 -2.99
CA ARG A 233 -11.61 -5.09 -2.16
C ARG A 233 -11.98 -3.78 -2.86
N LEU A 234 -11.54 -3.61 -4.11
CA LEU A 234 -11.80 -2.40 -4.90
C LEU A 234 -13.28 -2.25 -5.26
N ALA A 235 -14.00 -3.33 -5.53
CA ALA A 235 -15.45 -3.31 -5.76
C ALA A 235 -16.21 -2.79 -4.52
N LEU A 236 -15.89 -3.28 -3.34
CA LEU A 236 -16.48 -2.77 -2.09
C LEU A 236 -16.05 -1.33 -1.78
N ARG A 237 -14.85 -0.90 -2.21
CA ARG A 237 -14.40 0.49 -2.06
C ARG A 237 -15.34 1.48 -2.73
N VAL A 238 -15.85 1.16 -3.90
CA VAL A 238 -16.69 2.09 -4.69
C VAL A 238 -18.19 1.98 -4.40
N VAL A 239 -18.61 1.15 -3.44
CA VAL A 239 -20.02 0.80 -3.21
C VAL A 239 -20.93 2.00 -2.94
N TYR A 240 -20.42 3.07 -2.33
CA TYR A 240 -21.20 4.27 -2.06
C TYR A 240 -21.13 5.31 -3.18
N ALA A 241 -20.20 5.18 -4.11
CA ALA A 241 -20.08 6.07 -5.28
C ALA A 241 -20.82 5.50 -6.50
N ASP A 242 -20.65 4.22 -6.76
CA ASP A 242 -21.31 3.49 -7.87
C ASP A 242 -21.67 2.07 -7.42
N ALA A 243 -22.86 1.92 -6.87
CA ALA A 243 -23.36 0.63 -6.38
C ALA A 243 -23.56 -0.43 -7.48
N ALA A 244 -23.82 0.00 -8.72
CA ALA A 244 -23.99 -0.91 -9.86
C ALA A 244 -22.65 -1.49 -10.30
N LEU A 245 -21.63 -0.64 -10.47
CA LEU A 245 -20.25 -1.04 -10.75
C LEU A 245 -19.73 -1.96 -9.65
N ALA A 246 -19.88 -1.55 -8.38
CA ALA A 246 -19.46 -2.34 -7.23
C ALA A 246 -20.04 -3.75 -7.23
N ARG A 247 -21.34 -3.88 -7.46
CA ARG A 247 -22.02 -5.18 -7.52
C ARG A 247 -21.55 -6.03 -8.70
N THR A 248 -21.37 -5.42 -9.87
CA THR A 248 -20.90 -6.10 -11.08
C THR A 248 -19.50 -6.67 -10.89
N GLU A 249 -18.58 -5.87 -10.39
CA GLU A 249 -17.18 -6.29 -10.20
C GLU A 249 -17.04 -7.30 -9.04
N ALA A 250 -17.83 -7.15 -7.98
CA ALA A 250 -17.92 -8.16 -6.93
C ALA A 250 -18.42 -9.51 -7.49
N GLN A 251 -19.48 -9.51 -8.31
CA GLN A 251 -20.00 -10.75 -8.91
C GLN A 251 -18.93 -11.49 -9.73
N LYS A 252 -18.16 -10.78 -10.55
CA LYS A 252 -17.05 -11.39 -11.30
C LYS A 252 -16.01 -12.06 -10.37
N SER A 253 -15.80 -11.51 -9.16
CA SER A 253 -14.90 -12.13 -8.17
C SER A 253 -15.47 -13.45 -7.63
N PHE A 254 -16.80 -13.53 -7.46
CA PHE A 254 -17.46 -14.77 -7.03
C PHE A 254 -17.60 -15.80 -8.15
N ASP A 255 -17.63 -15.37 -9.41
CA ASP A 255 -17.67 -16.26 -10.57
C ASP A 255 -16.30 -16.91 -10.88
N SER A 256 -15.24 -16.48 -10.23
CA SER A 256 -13.90 -17.06 -10.40
C SER A 256 -13.84 -18.51 -9.91
N THR A 257 -13.40 -19.41 -10.80
CA THR A 257 -13.23 -20.85 -10.48
C THR A 257 -12.01 -21.12 -9.59
N ILE A 258 -11.05 -20.19 -9.53
CA ILE A 258 -9.84 -20.30 -8.71
C ILE A 258 -10.10 -19.82 -7.27
N GLY A 259 -11.01 -18.86 -7.11
CA GLY A 259 -11.46 -18.38 -5.80
C GLY A 259 -10.61 -17.23 -5.24
N PHE A 260 -10.57 -17.14 -3.91
CA PHE A 260 -10.00 -16.03 -3.17
C PHE A 260 -8.71 -16.40 -2.45
N LEU A 261 -7.96 -15.40 -2.01
CA LEU A 261 -6.78 -15.57 -1.15
C LEU A 261 -7.20 -16.19 0.18
N GLU A 262 -6.53 -17.27 0.59
CA GLU A 262 -6.80 -17.98 1.86
C GLU A 262 -5.67 -17.86 2.86
N LYS A 263 -4.48 -17.46 2.40
CA LYS A 263 -3.27 -17.27 3.22
C LYS A 263 -2.71 -15.89 2.92
N ALA A 264 -2.01 -15.31 3.89
CA ALA A 264 -1.39 -14.01 3.72
C ALA A 264 -0.43 -13.98 2.52
N ALA A 265 -0.52 -12.92 1.71
CA ALA A 265 0.48 -12.56 0.73
C ALA A 265 1.62 -11.85 1.45
N ILE A 266 2.82 -12.42 1.41
CA ILE A 266 3.96 -11.97 2.22
C ILE A 266 5.17 -11.77 1.32
N HIS A 267 5.66 -10.52 1.24
CA HIS A 267 6.95 -10.23 0.63
C HIS A 267 8.07 -10.78 1.51
N SER A 268 8.77 -11.78 1.00
CA SER A 268 9.79 -12.51 1.75
C SER A 268 11.00 -11.65 2.10
N ASN A 269 11.60 -11.94 3.26
CA ASN A 269 12.86 -11.34 3.71
C ASN A 269 13.85 -12.46 4.02
N GLY A 270 14.86 -12.66 3.17
CA GLY A 270 15.74 -13.81 3.30
C GLY A 270 16.92 -13.81 2.32
N SER A 271 17.40 -14.99 1.95
CA SER A 271 18.63 -15.16 1.16
C SER A 271 18.59 -14.55 -0.24
N LYS A 272 17.44 -14.49 -0.88
CA LYS A 272 17.28 -13.89 -2.22
C LYS A 272 17.28 -12.36 -2.16
N TYR A 273 16.60 -11.78 -1.17
CA TYR A 273 16.54 -10.35 -0.94
C TYR A 273 16.40 -10.11 0.56
N SER A 274 17.26 -9.29 1.12
CA SER A 274 17.29 -8.99 2.56
C SER A 274 17.16 -7.50 2.79
N TYR A 275 16.30 -7.13 3.73
CA TYR A 275 16.04 -5.75 4.12
C TYR A 275 15.81 -5.63 5.63
N LEU A 276 15.94 -4.41 6.15
CA LEU A 276 15.42 -4.10 7.48
C LEU A 276 13.90 -3.98 7.38
N ASN A 277 13.17 -4.68 8.28
CA ASN A 277 11.73 -4.45 8.35
C ASN A 277 11.48 -2.98 8.73
N PRO A 278 10.78 -2.20 7.87
CA PRO A 278 10.68 -0.76 8.08
C PRO A 278 9.82 -0.39 9.30
N PHE A 279 8.88 -1.23 9.72
CA PHE A 279 8.17 -1.04 10.98
C PHE A 279 9.11 -1.14 12.17
N TRP A 280 10.00 -2.16 12.16
CA TRP A 280 11.03 -2.31 13.19
C TRP A 280 11.95 -1.08 13.23
N GLU A 281 12.38 -0.61 12.08
CA GLU A 281 13.29 0.52 11.97
C GLU A 281 12.68 1.80 12.56
N VAL A 282 11.46 2.14 12.19
CA VAL A 282 10.77 3.36 12.63
C VAL A 282 10.36 3.28 14.10
N THR A 283 9.88 2.14 14.58
CA THR A 283 9.28 2.05 15.92
C THR A 283 10.27 1.61 17.00
N GLN A 284 11.21 0.73 16.68
CA GLN A 284 12.15 0.17 17.65
C GLN A 284 13.54 0.79 17.52
N SER A 285 14.08 0.94 16.29
CA SER A 285 15.41 1.51 16.08
C SER A 285 15.42 3.04 16.30
N TRP A 286 14.47 3.75 15.66
CA TRP A 286 14.37 5.22 15.81
C TRP A 286 13.47 5.64 16.98
N GLY A 287 12.47 4.83 17.29
CA GLY A 287 11.53 5.11 18.36
C GLY A 287 10.57 6.25 18.09
N ASP A 288 10.28 6.55 16.81
CA ASP A 288 9.49 7.71 16.40
C ASP A 288 7.99 7.51 16.56
N MET A 289 7.56 6.26 16.46
CA MET A 289 6.13 5.87 16.46
C MET A 289 5.84 4.80 17.50
N ARG A 290 4.62 4.78 18.01
CA ARG A 290 4.10 3.79 18.96
C ARG A 290 2.67 3.41 18.58
N MET A 291 2.16 2.37 19.22
CA MET A 291 0.74 1.98 19.16
C MET A 291 -0.18 3.19 19.30
N GLY A 292 -1.22 3.28 18.49
CA GLY A 292 -2.24 4.32 18.59
C GLY A 292 -3.33 3.97 19.61
N ALA A 293 -3.97 4.99 20.19
CA ALA A 293 -5.05 4.81 21.16
C ALA A 293 -6.27 4.07 20.57
N THR A 294 -6.53 4.22 19.28
CA THR A 294 -7.68 3.55 18.65
C THR A 294 -7.51 2.03 18.68
N ILE A 295 -6.40 1.49 18.17
CA ILE A 295 -6.18 0.04 18.19
C ILE A 295 -6.00 -0.48 19.63
N ASP A 296 -5.42 0.31 20.54
CA ASP A 296 -5.34 0.02 21.97
C ASP A 296 -6.73 -0.24 22.56
N SER A 297 -7.66 0.69 22.35
CA SER A 297 -9.04 0.58 22.86
C SER A 297 -9.73 -0.72 22.45
N TYR A 298 -9.57 -1.13 21.19
CA TYR A 298 -10.16 -2.38 20.68
C TYR A 298 -9.46 -3.62 21.22
N LEU A 299 -8.13 -3.69 21.15
CA LEU A 299 -7.37 -4.86 21.60
C LEU A 299 -7.52 -5.11 23.09
N ASN A 300 -7.36 -4.09 23.92
CA ASN A 300 -7.48 -4.20 25.36
C ASN A 300 -8.95 -4.42 25.79
N GLY A 301 -9.90 -3.73 25.16
CA GLY A 301 -11.31 -3.87 25.47
C GLY A 301 -11.83 -5.28 25.22
N TYR A 302 -11.47 -5.87 24.12
CA TYR A 302 -11.83 -7.25 23.79
C TYR A 302 -10.97 -8.30 24.51
N SER A 303 -9.92 -7.90 25.23
CA SER A 303 -8.87 -8.81 25.72
C SER A 303 -8.35 -9.71 24.58
N ASP A 304 -8.09 -9.09 23.43
CA ASP A 304 -7.76 -9.78 22.19
C ASP A 304 -6.43 -10.51 22.30
N PRO A 305 -6.38 -11.84 22.11
CA PRO A 305 -5.13 -12.60 22.17
C PRO A 305 -4.05 -12.13 21.18
N ARG A 306 -4.44 -11.50 20.04
CA ARG A 306 -3.52 -10.97 19.05
C ARG A 306 -2.75 -9.74 19.53
N ALA A 307 -3.18 -9.09 20.62
CA ALA A 307 -2.55 -7.87 21.13
C ALA A 307 -1.03 -8.03 21.36
N LYS A 308 -0.60 -9.16 21.93
CA LYS A 308 0.82 -9.46 22.18
C LYS A 308 1.58 -9.95 20.93
N ALA A 309 0.86 -10.48 19.94
CA ALA A 309 1.45 -10.76 18.64
C ALA A 309 1.75 -9.43 17.88
N PHE A 310 0.83 -8.49 17.95
CA PHE A 310 0.95 -7.20 17.25
C PHE A 310 1.89 -6.21 17.95
N PHE A 311 1.88 -6.15 19.28
CA PHE A 311 2.62 -5.15 20.04
C PHE A 311 3.41 -5.77 21.19
N ALA A 312 4.63 -5.25 21.39
CA ALA A 312 5.42 -5.58 22.56
C ALA A 312 4.84 -4.90 23.82
N GLU A 313 4.96 -5.55 24.97
CA GLU A 313 4.58 -4.93 26.24
C GLU A 313 5.40 -3.67 26.54
N ALA A 314 4.78 -2.67 27.14
CA ALA A 314 5.46 -1.47 27.58
C ALA A 314 6.56 -1.82 28.59
N VAL A 315 7.73 -1.19 28.45
CA VAL A 315 8.90 -1.44 29.34
C VAL A 315 8.60 -1.05 30.79
N SER A 316 7.87 0.06 30.97
CA SER A 316 7.45 0.57 32.26
C SER A 316 5.98 0.23 32.52
N GLY A 317 5.70 -0.51 33.58
CA GLY A 317 4.34 -0.86 33.99
C GLY A 317 3.80 -2.14 33.37
N GLY A 318 4.45 -2.68 32.34
CA GLY A 318 3.94 -3.86 31.58
C GLY A 318 2.66 -3.54 30.82
N GLY A 319 2.07 -4.56 30.15
CA GLY A 319 0.83 -4.41 29.40
C GLY A 319 1.03 -3.78 28.01
N ILE A 320 -0.06 -3.65 27.28
CA ILE A 320 -0.09 -3.08 25.93
C ILE A 320 -0.77 -1.71 26.02
N HIS A 321 -0.04 -0.66 25.63
CA HIS A 321 -0.49 0.74 25.79
C HIS A 321 -0.20 1.58 24.56
N GLY A 322 -1.22 2.32 24.13
CA GLY A 322 -1.14 3.25 23.00
C GLY A 322 -0.83 4.69 23.40
N VAL A 323 -0.82 5.55 22.39
CA VAL A 323 -0.65 6.99 22.50
C VAL A 323 -1.86 7.68 21.86
N TYR A 324 -2.41 8.69 22.54
CA TYR A 324 -3.54 9.45 21.99
C TYR A 324 -3.14 10.21 20.70
N PRO A 325 -3.98 10.24 19.66
CA PRO A 325 -3.62 10.86 18.39
C PRO A 325 -3.49 12.39 18.50
N GLY A 326 -2.53 12.95 17.77
CA GLY A 326 -2.38 14.40 17.64
C GLY A 326 -1.82 15.12 18.87
N LEU A 327 -1.18 14.41 19.80
CA LEU A 327 -0.50 15.04 20.93
C LEU A 327 0.70 15.86 20.49
N ARG A 328 0.87 17.04 21.07
CA ARG A 328 2.10 17.83 20.94
C ARG A 328 3.17 17.27 21.87
N ILE A 329 4.10 16.53 21.31
CA ILE A 329 5.15 15.82 22.06
C ILE A 329 6.31 16.76 22.37
N ASN A 330 6.54 17.03 23.66
CA ASN A 330 7.69 17.81 24.12
C ASN A 330 8.78 16.92 24.76
N ASN A 331 8.41 15.71 25.18
CA ASN A 331 9.31 14.77 25.82
C ASN A 331 9.04 13.34 25.29
N GLN A 332 9.79 12.94 24.27
CA GLN A 332 9.68 11.61 23.66
C GLN A 332 9.92 10.48 24.65
N SER A 333 10.87 10.67 25.61
CA SER A 333 11.24 9.61 26.55
C SER A 333 10.12 9.22 27.51
N ALA A 334 9.17 10.13 27.78
CA ALA A 334 7.99 9.82 28.59
C ALA A 334 7.10 8.75 27.94
N TYR A 335 7.08 8.69 26.62
CA TYR A 335 6.26 7.74 25.84
C TYR A 335 7.03 6.47 25.49
N THR A 336 8.35 6.57 25.23
CA THR A 336 9.17 5.47 24.72
C THR A 336 9.05 4.21 25.56
N ASN A 337 9.07 4.33 26.88
CA ASN A 337 9.04 3.20 27.80
C ASN A 337 7.64 2.85 28.31
N SER A 338 6.71 3.79 28.29
CA SER A 338 5.35 3.63 28.83
C SER A 338 4.33 3.17 27.79
N THR A 339 4.71 3.07 26.52
CA THR A 339 3.83 2.70 25.41
C THR A 339 4.46 1.62 24.53
N SER A 340 3.63 0.93 23.76
CA SER A 340 3.99 -0.26 23.03
C SER A 340 4.50 0.03 21.62
N ALA A 341 5.63 -0.59 21.24
CA ALA A 341 6.10 -0.67 19.85
C ALA A 341 5.49 -1.88 19.16
N ILE A 342 5.43 -1.88 17.83
CA ILE A 342 5.03 -3.06 17.06
C ILE A 342 5.97 -4.24 17.36
N ASN A 343 5.41 -5.43 17.49
CA ASN A 343 6.16 -6.65 17.81
C ASN A 343 6.65 -7.35 16.53
N VAL A 344 7.60 -6.73 15.84
CA VAL A 344 8.25 -7.32 14.66
C VAL A 344 9.77 -7.41 14.87
N ALA A 345 10.38 -8.45 14.33
CA ALA A 345 11.83 -8.57 14.35
C ALA A 345 12.47 -7.73 13.22
N ARG A 346 13.76 -7.42 13.36
CA ARG A 346 14.53 -6.65 12.39
C ARG A 346 14.44 -7.17 10.96
N ASN A 347 14.31 -8.47 10.79
CA ASN A 347 14.25 -9.17 9.51
C ASN A 347 12.89 -9.86 9.27
N SER A 348 11.84 -9.45 9.96
CA SER A 348 10.48 -9.95 9.66
C SER A 348 10.11 -9.64 8.22
N PRO A 349 9.41 -10.54 7.52
CA PRO A 349 8.86 -10.25 6.20
C PRO A 349 7.78 -9.19 6.26
N MET A 350 7.43 -8.61 5.10
CA MET A 350 6.37 -7.60 4.96
C MET A 350 5.08 -8.25 4.46
N GLN A 351 3.99 -8.12 5.18
CA GLN A 351 2.67 -8.55 4.73
C GLN A 351 2.09 -7.55 3.74
N TRP A 352 1.58 -8.04 2.60
CA TRP A 352 0.88 -7.25 1.59
C TRP A 352 -0.63 -7.32 1.72
N MET A 353 -1.15 -8.49 2.04
CA MET A 353 -2.58 -8.73 2.23
C MET A 353 -2.76 -9.93 3.15
N SER A 354 -3.60 -9.81 4.17
CA SER A 354 -3.99 -10.92 5.02
C SER A 354 -4.97 -11.85 4.27
N GLY A 355 -4.82 -13.15 4.40
CA GLY A 355 -5.82 -14.11 3.92
C GLY A 355 -7.15 -13.98 4.65
N ALA A 356 -7.09 -13.58 5.93
CA ALA A 356 -8.28 -13.31 6.74
C ALA A 356 -9.15 -12.19 6.13
N GLU A 357 -8.55 -11.22 5.47
CA GLU A 357 -9.30 -10.13 4.80
C GLU A 357 -10.31 -10.65 3.79
N SER A 358 -9.95 -11.69 3.01
CA SER A 358 -10.84 -12.25 2.00
C SER A 358 -12.18 -12.72 2.58
N PHE A 359 -12.17 -13.24 3.80
CA PHE A 359 -13.41 -13.66 4.48
C PHE A 359 -14.26 -12.45 4.88
N PHE A 360 -13.68 -11.37 5.37
CA PHE A 360 -14.41 -10.16 5.74
C PHE A 360 -14.97 -9.43 4.52
N LEU A 361 -14.23 -9.39 3.40
CA LEU A 361 -14.74 -8.87 2.13
C LEU A 361 -15.94 -9.69 1.63
N ARG A 362 -15.86 -11.01 1.71
CA ARG A 362 -16.96 -11.91 1.34
C ARG A 362 -18.14 -11.77 2.30
N ALA A 363 -17.89 -11.59 3.61
CA ALA A 363 -18.94 -11.33 4.59
C ALA A 363 -19.70 -10.03 4.30
N GLU A 364 -19.00 -8.95 3.94
CA GLU A 364 -19.62 -7.69 3.54
C GLU A 364 -20.41 -7.85 2.23
N ALA A 365 -19.86 -8.51 1.21
CA ALA A 365 -20.57 -8.78 -0.05
C ALA A 365 -21.83 -9.65 0.18
N LYS A 366 -21.75 -10.64 1.08
CA LYS A 366 -22.91 -11.44 1.50
C LYS A 366 -23.95 -10.60 2.22
N LEU A 367 -23.52 -9.71 3.12
CA LEU A 367 -24.41 -8.79 3.84
C LEU A 367 -25.12 -7.81 2.90
N ARG A 368 -24.44 -7.30 1.87
CA ARG A 368 -24.98 -6.30 0.93
C ARG A 368 -25.84 -6.90 -0.17
N TRP A 369 -25.44 -8.04 -0.70
CA TRP A 369 -25.97 -8.55 -1.97
C TRP A 369 -26.36 -10.03 -1.96
N ASP A 370 -26.19 -10.72 -0.83
CA ASP A 370 -26.38 -12.16 -0.69
C ASP A 370 -25.50 -12.99 -1.67
N MET A 371 -24.27 -12.51 -1.94
CA MET A 371 -23.32 -13.17 -2.85
C MET A 371 -22.52 -14.26 -2.17
N GLY A 372 -22.14 -15.29 -2.91
CA GLY A 372 -21.29 -16.38 -2.49
C GLY A 372 -21.98 -17.38 -1.56
N GLU A 373 -21.20 -18.36 -1.12
CA GLU A 373 -21.66 -19.43 -0.22
C GLU A 373 -21.57 -19.05 1.26
N GLY A 374 -22.27 -19.81 2.09
CA GLY A 374 -22.30 -19.63 3.55
C GLY A 374 -23.23 -18.50 4.00
N THR A 375 -23.13 -18.16 5.28
CA THR A 375 -23.85 -17.04 5.91
C THR A 375 -22.87 -15.90 6.21
N VAL A 376 -23.40 -14.70 6.45
CA VAL A 376 -22.57 -13.56 6.89
C VAL A 376 -21.81 -13.92 8.17
N GLN A 377 -22.50 -14.56 9.14
CA GLN A 377 -21.90 -15.03 10.39
C GLN A 377 -20.75 -16.00 10.13
N SER A 378 -20.96 -17.04 9.32
CA SER A 378 -19.91 -18.05 9.07
C SER A 378 -18.67 -17.47 8.42
N LEU A 379 -18.84 -16.53 7.50
CA LEU A 379 -17.72 -15.82 6.85
C LEU A 379 -17.00 -14.89 7.82
N TYR A 380 -17.74 -14.13 8.63
CA TYR A 380 -17.20 -13.28 9.70
C TYR A 380 -16.35 -14.06 10.70
N GLU A 381 -16.90 -15.17 11.22
CA GLU A 381 -16.19 -16.05 12.18
C GLU A 381 -14.97 -16.72 11.53
N SER A 382 -15.06 -17.10 10.25
CA SER A 382 -13.93 -17.66 9.51
C SER A 382 -12.80 -16.63 9.33
N GLY A 383 -13.13 -15.37 9.10
CA GLY A 383 -12.16 -14.27 9.05
C GLY A 383 -11.40 -14.11 10.38
N ILE A 384 -12.10 -14.15 11.51
CA ILE A 384 -11.47 -14.10 12.83
C ILE A 384 -10.55 -15.30 13.03
N LYS A 385 -11.01 -16.52 12.74
CA LYS A 385 -10.21 -17.75 12.87
C LYS A 385 -8.97 -17.73 11.99
N ALA A 386 -9.10 -17.25 10.76
CA ALA A 386 -7.97 -17.09 9.84
C ALA A 386 -6.94 -16.10 10.38
N SER A 387 -7.37 -14.94 10.88
CA SER A 387 -6.48 -13.96 11.51
C SER A 387 -5.75 -14.50 12.74
N PHE A 388 -6.44 -15.24 13.61
CA PHE A 388 -5.79 -15.90 14.76
C PHE A 388 -4.75 -16.93 14.32
N ALA A 389 -5.04 -17.70 13.27
CA ALA A 389 -4.10 -18.67 12.72
C ALA A 389 -2.88 -18.00 12.07
N GLU A 390 -3.05 -16.91 11.36
CA GLU A 390 -1.96 -16.11 10.76
C GLU A 390 -1.00 -15.57 11.83
N GLU A 391 -1.55 -15.12 12.97
CA GLU A 391 -0.77 -14.61 14.11
C GLU A 391 -0.24 -15.72 15.03
N GLY A 392 -0.61 -16.98 14.78
CA GLY A 392 -0.19 -18.12 15.61
C GLY A 392 -0.77 -18.10 17.03
N VAL A 393 -1.90 -17.43 17.24
CA VAL A 393 -2.58 -17.33 18.54
C VAL A 393 -3.77 -18.27 18.65
N SER A 394 -4.07 -18.74 19.85
CA SER A 394 -5.21 -19.61 20.14
C SER A 394 -6.37 -18.85 20.77
N GLY A 395 -7.53 -19.51 20.92
CA GLY A 395 -8.68 -18.95 21.64
C GLY A 395 -9.72 -18.27 20.74
N ALA A 396 -9.66 -18.46 19.43
CA ALA A 396 -10.60 -17.84 18.47
C ALA A 396 -12.07 -18.15 18.81
N ASP A 397 -12.42 -19.39 19.14
CA ASP A 397 -13.83 -19.75 19.43
C ASP A 397 -14.38 -19.04 20.67
N SER A 398 -13.59 -18.91 21.74
CA SER A 398 -14.01 -18.15 22.93
C SER A 398 -14.07 -16.65 22.68
N TYR A 399 -13.18 -16.10 21.84
CA TYR A 399 -13.21 -14.71 21.42
C TYR A 399 -14.45 -14.39 20.57
N ILE A 400 -14.77 -15.25 19.60
CA ILE A 400 -15.96 -15.13 18.73
C ILE A 400 -17.26 -15.15 19.55
N ALA A 401 -17.33 -15.98 20.59
CA ALA A 401 -18.52 -16.11 21.43
C ALA A 401 -18.72 -14.97 22.44
N ASP A 402 -17.77 -14.02 22.53
CA ASP A 402 -17.82 -12.96 23.54
C ASP A 402 -18.82 -11.86 23.16
N SER A 403 -19.96 -11.87 23.85
CA SER A 403 -21.05 -10.91 23.72
C SER A 403 -21.01 -9.79 24.77
N GLN A 404 -19.98 -9.73 25.61
CA GLN A 404 -19.92 -8.81 26.74
C GLN A 404 -18.86 -7.73 26.60
N ARG A 405 -17.68 -8.10 26.06
CA ARG A 405 -16.58 -7.16 25.91
C ARG A 405 -16.82 -6.19 24.77
N VAL A 406 -16.48 -4.93 25.04
CA VAL A 406 -16.55 -3.80 24.11
C VAL A 406 -15.20 -3.07 24.09
N PRO A 407 -14.93 -2.21 23.11
CA PRO A 407 -13.74 -1.36 23.14
C PRO A 407 -13.59 -0.64 24.50
N ALA A 408 -12.38 -0.59 25.02
CA ALA A 408 -12.11 0.00 26.33
C ALA A 408 -12.02 1.54 26.24
N GLU A 409 -12.25 2.20 27.36
CA GLU A 409 -11.77 3.57 27.53
C GLU A 409 -10.25 3.63 27.35
N PHE A 410 -9.73 4.67 26.72
CA PHE A 410 -8.31 4.88 26.63
C PHE A 410 -7.75 5.46 27.93
N LYS A 411 -6.67 4.86 28.45
CA LYS A 411 -5.94 5.31 29.63
C LYS A 411 -4.50 5.66 29.24
N ASP A 412 -4.12 6.89 29.47
CA ASP A 412 -2.78 7.37 29.19
C ASP A 412 -1.75 6.84 30.20
N ASN A 413 -0.92 5.91 29.78
CA ASN A 413 0.13 5.31 30.59
C ASN A 413 1.43 6.16 30.65
N SER A 414 1.50 7.26 29.90
CA SER A 414 2.67 8.16 29.90
C SER A 414 2.74 9.11 31.09
N GLY A 415 1.65 9.21 31.84
CA GLY A 415 1.50 10.14 32.97
C GLY A 415 1.06 11.56 32.54
N ASN A 416 0.81 11.81 31.27
CA ASN A 416 0.32 13.11 30.77
C ASN A 416 -1.20 13.29 30.91
N ARG A 417 -1.90 12.25 31.35
CA ARG A 417 -3.34 12.21 31.71
C ARG A 417 -4.28 12.62 30.57
N ARG A 418 -4.06 12.07 29.37
CA ARG A 418 -4.98 12.23 28.23
C ARG A 418 -5.90 11.01 28.11
N ASP A 419 -6.72 10.78 29.17
CA ASP A 419 -7.75 9.74 29.14
C ASP A 419 -8.90 10.11 28.23
N ALA A 420 -9.60 9.11 27.67
CA ALA A 420 -10.78 9.30 26.85
C ALA A 420 -11.76 8.13 27.00
N ALA A 421 -13.07 8.42 26.92
CA ALA A 421 -14.10 7.39 26.92
C ALA A 421 -14.00 6.51 25.67
N ALA A 422 -14.48 5.26 25.76
CA ALA A 422 -14.55 4.35 24.62
C ALA A 422 -15.31 4.97 23.43
N VAL A 423 -14.83 4.73 22.21
CA VAL A 423 -15.42 5.29 20.98
C VAL A 423 -16.55 4.42 20.43
N SER A 424 -16.68 3.17 20.85
CA SER A 424 -17.70 2.23 20.39
C SER A 424 -18.14 1.30 21.52
N THR A 425 -19.33 0.72 21.37
CA THR A 425 -19.88 -0.32 22.25
C THR A 425 -20.10 -1.63 21.50
N ILE A 426 -19.51 -1.78 20.29
CA ILE A 426 -19.67 -2.96 19.47
C ILE A 426 -19.00 -4.18 20.14
N THR A 427 -19.70 -5.31 20.19
CA THR A 427 -19.17 -6.59 20.71
C THR A 427 -18.60 -7.44 19.59
N VAL A 428 -17.82 -8.49 19.95
CA VAL A 428 -17.28 -9.44 18.96
C VAL A 428 -18.36 -10.43 18.50
N ALA A 429 -19.17 -10.97 19.42
CA ALA A 429 -20.16 -11.98 19.06
C ALA A 429 -21.13 -11.49 17.99
N TRP A 430 -21.38 -12.35 17.00
CA TRP A 430 -22.33 -12.04 15.94
C TRP A 430 -23.75 -11.98 16.49
N ASP A 431 -24.51 -10.97 16.06
CA ASP A 431 -25.92 -10.82 16.35
C ASP A 431 -26.71 -10.78 15.04
N GLU A 432 -27.43 -11.87 14.73
CA GLU A 432 -28.22 -11.97 13.52
C GLU A 432 -29.43 -11.02 13.49
N ALA A 433 -29.92 -10.61 14.64
CA ALA A 433 -31.03 -9.67 14.77
C ALA A 433 -30.60 -8.19 14.63
N ALA A 434 -29.29 -7.91 14.69
CA ALA A 434 -28.76 -6.56 14.60
C ALA A 434 -29.07 -5.89 13.24
N ALA A 435 -29.17 -4.57 13.24
CA ALA A 435 -29.36 -3.79 12.03
C ALA A 435 -28.14 -3.91 11.09
N PHE A 436 -28.34 -3.62 9.80
CA PHE A 436 -27.30 -3.67 8.77
C PHE A 436 -26.01 -2.94 9.20
N GLU A 437 -26.13 -1.73 9.72
CA GLU A 437 -24.96 -0.92 10.10
C GLU A 437 -24.19 -1.52 11.27
N GLU A 438 -24.86 -2.12 12.24
CA GLU A 438 -24.21 -2.77 13.36
C GLU A 438 -23.49 -4.05 12.93
N LYS A 439 -24.09 -4.81 12.00
CA LYS A 439 -23.43 -5.94 11.34
C LYS A 439 -22.20 -5.49 10.57
N LEU A 440 -22.30 -4.38 9.83
CA LEU A 440 -21.18 -3.80 9.08
C LEU A 440 -20.07 -3.31 10.03
N GLU A 441 -20.42 -2.63 11.13
CA GLU A 441 -19.44 -2.21 12.15
C GLU A 441 -18.65 -3.41 12.69
N ARG A 442 -19.32 -4.55 13.00
CA ARG A 442 -18.64 -5.78 13.44
C ARG A 442 -17.66 -6.30 12.38
N ILE A 443 -18.11 -6.42 11.14
CA ILE A 443 -17.28 -6.94 10.05
C ILE A 443 -16.03 -6.05 9.87
N ILE A 444 -16.21 -4.73 9.75
CA ILE A 444 -15.12 -3.81 9.48
C ILE A 444 -14.19 -3.67 10.69
N THR A 445 -14.71 -3.73 11.92
CA THR A 445 -13.87 -3.73 13.13
C THR A 445 -12.96 -4.96 13.17
N GLN A 446 -13.47 -6.16 12.88
CA GLN A 446 -12.63 -7.36 12.86
C GLN A 446 -11.71 -7.40 11.63
N LYS A 447 -12.15 -6.89 10.47
CA LYS A 447 -11.27 -6.66 9.32
C LYS A 447 -10.11 -5.74 9.71
N TYR A 448 -10.38 -4.60 10.36
CA TYR A 448 -9.36 -3.66 10.85
C TYR A 448 -8.28 -4.35 11.70
N LEU A 449 -8.70 -5.21 12.66
CA LEU A 449 -7.75 -5.95 13.47
C LEU A 449 -6.97 -7.01 12.65
N ALA A 450 -7.61 -7.63 11.66
CA ALA A 450 -7.01 -8.70 10.86
C ALA A 450 -6.01 -8.21 9.80
N ILE A 451 -6.19 -6.99 9.28
CA ILE A 451 -5.29 -6.43 8.25
C ILE A 451 -4.13 -5.62 8.85
N PHE A 452 -4.02 -5.54 10.18
CA PHE A 452 -2.86 -4.91 10.81
C PHE A 452 -1.56 -5.56 10.30
N PRO A 453 -0.53 -4.78 9.90
CA PRO A 453 -0.37 -3.34 10.04
C PRO A 453 -0.62 -2.51 8.77
N ASP A 454 -1.43 -2.94 7.78
CA ASP A 454 -1.73 -2.15 6.57
C ASP A 454 -2.60 -0.91 6.91
N GLY A 455 -1.92 0.14 7.36
CA GLY A 455 -2.57 1.39 7.75
C GLY A 455 -3.27 2.12 6.60
N GLN A 456 -2.76 1.99 5.36
CA GLN A 456 -3.37 2.63 4.20
C GLN A 456 -4.73 2.02 3.87
N GLU A 457 -4.86 0.69 3.90
CA GLU A 457 -6.14 0.00 3.70
C GLU A 457 -7.11 0.30 4.85
N ALA A 458 -6.63 0.27 6.09
CA ALA A 458 -7.44 0.58 7.26
C ALA A 458 -7.97 2.03 7.25
N TRP A 459 -7.16 3.01 6.81
CA TRP A 459 -7.59 4.39 6.63
C TRP A 459 -8.62 4.53 5.50
N SER A 460 -8.45 3.79 4.42
CA SER A 460 -9.41 3.78 3.31
C SER A 460 -10.76 3.19 3.74
N GLU A 461 -10.75 2.12 4.52
CA GLU A 461 -11.98 1.52 5.08
C GLU A 461 -12.69 2.45 6.08
N TYR A 462 -11.92 3.14 6.94
CA TYR A 462 -12.48 4.15 7.83
C TYR A 462 -13.18 5.27 7.05
N ARG A 463 -12.52 5.84 6.03
CA ARG A 463 -13.12 6.88 5.19
C ARG A 463 -14.37 6.39 4.46
N ARG A 464 -14.37 5.13 4.00
CA ARG A 464 -15.49 4.52 3.29
C ARG A 464 -16.69 4.24 4.19
N THR A 465 -16.45 3.75 5.40
CA THR A 465 -17.51 3.17 6.26
C THR A 465 -17.79 3.94 7.52
N GLY A 466 -16.83 4.70 8.04
CA GLY A 466 -16.83 5.27 9.38
C GLY A 466 -16.39 4.28 10.47
N TYR A 467 -15.90 3.09 10.07
CA TYR A 467 -15.51 2.04 11.00
C TYR A 467 -14.05 1.59 10.80
N PRO A 468 -13.38 1.12 11.89
CA PRO A 468 -13.86 1.22 13.26
C PRO A 468 -13.94 2.68 13.70
N LYS A 469 -14.79 3.00 14.67
CA LYS A 469 -14.82 4.35 15.25
C LYS A 469 -13.48 4.69 15.89
N GLN A 470 -13.03 5.93 15.70
CA GLN A 470 -11.70 6.38 16.10
C GLN A 470 -11.77 7.53 17.10
N PHE A 471 -10.68 7.76 17.83
CA PHE A 471 -10.52 8.98 18.63
C PHE A 471 -10.20 10.16 17.71
N ALA A 472 -10.87 11.28 17.94
CA ALA A 472 -10.49 12.56 17.32
C ALA A 472 -9.12 13.01 17.81
N ILE A 473 -8.37 13.75 16.98
CA ILE A 473 -7.03 14.22 17.38
C ILE A 473 -7.12 15.29 18.50
N ASP A 474 -6.09 15.31 19.34
CA ASP A 474 -5.98 16.27 20.45
C ASP A 474 -5.72 17.70 19.95
N TYR A 475 -4.76 17.87 19.05
CA TYR A 475 -4.41 19.18 18.51
C TYR A 475 -4.44 19.19 16.98
N ASN A 476 -5.32 20.03 16.42
CA ASN A 476 -5.48 20.23 15.00
C ASN A 476 -4.81 21.53 14.55
N ALA A 477 -3.73 21.42 13.77
CA ALA A 477 -2.95 22.55 13.26
C ALA A 477 -3.40 23.03 11.87
N SER A 478 -4.47 22.45 11.29
CA SER A 478 -4.94 22.80 9.94
C SER A 478 -5.60 24.19 9.84
N SER A 479 -5.70 24.92 10.95
CA SER A 479 -6.36 26.24 11.00
C SER A 479 -7.82 26.20 10.50
N GLY A 480 -8.53 25.11 10.79
CA GLY A 480 -9.93 24.93 10.40
C GLY A 480 -10.14 24.40 8.98
N VAL A 481 -9.07 24.08 8.26
CA VAL A 481 -9.17 23.49 6.91
C VAL A 481 -9.65 22.04 6.96
N VAL A 482 -9.21 21.26 7.95
CA VAL A 482 -9.61 19.88 8.15
C VAL A 482 -10.37 19.73 9.45
N SER A 483 -11.49 19.03 9.44
CA SER A 483 -12.22 18.67 10.66
C SER A 483 -11.38 17.74 11.55
N SER A 484 -11.48 17.88 12.88
CA SER A 484 -10.82 16.95 13.81
C SER A 484 -11.48 15.57 13.85
N ASP A 485 -12.72 15.49 13.44
CA ASP A 485 -13.53 14.29 13.27
C ASP A 485 -14.44 14.50 12.04
N PRO A 486 -14.35 13.73 10.99
CA PRO A 486 -13.65 12.45 10.82
C PRO A 486 -12.16 12.55 10.38
N GLY A 487 -11.53 13.71 10.39
CA GLY A 487 -10.11 13.86 10.11
C GLY A 487 -9.74 13.94 8.62
N ILE A 488 -8.47 13.68 8.31
CA ILE A 488 -7.91 13.75 6.95
C ILE A 488 -8.65 12.80 6.01
N ARG A 489 -9.12 13.35 4.87
CA ARG A 489 -9.82 12.59 3.81
C ARG A 489 -8.90 12.28 2.63
N ARG A 490 -7.86 13.07 2.39
CA ARG A 490 -6.86 12.87 1.33
C ARG A 490 -5.59 13.68 1.59
N LEU A 491 -4.53 13.36 0.87
CA LEU A 491 -3.40 14.26 0.70
C LEU A 491 -3.72 15.25 -0.44
N ARG A 492 -3.31 16.52 -0.31
CA ARG A 492 -3.40 17.49 -1.40
C ARG A 492 -2.44 17.11 -2.54
N PHE A 493 -2.64 17.65 -3.72
CA PHE A 493 -1.71 17.42 -4.82
C PHE A 493 -0.31 17.94 -4.49
N PRO A 494 0.75 17.27 -5.01
CA PRO A 494 2.12 17.66 -4.76
C PRO A 494 2.43 19.09 -5.25
N ALA A 495 3.15 19.87 -4.46
CA ALA A 495 3.60 21.21 -4.86
C ALA A 495 4.47 21.18 -6.13
N ASN A 496 5.23 20.10 -6.32
CA ASN A 496 6.04 19.88 -7.53
C ASN A 496 5.18 19.78 -8.80
N GLU A 497 3.98 19.21 -8.73
CA GLU A 497 3.05 19.13 -9.87
C GLU A 497 2.55 20.52 -10.28
N TYR A 498 2.28 21.40 -9.33
CA TYR A 498 1.93 22.79 -9.62
C TYR A 498 3.06 23.56 -10.33
N SER A 499 4.31 23.16 -10.15
CA SER A 499 5.46 23.76 -10.83
C SER A 499 5.74 23.13 -12.19
N ASN A 500 5.61 21.80 -12.30
CA ASN A 500 6.07 21.04 -13.47
C ASN A 500 4.94 20.66 -14.45
N ASN A 501 3.69 20.55 -13.96
CA ASN A 501 2.52 20.09 -14.71
C ASN A 501 1.27 20.95 -14.42
N ALA A 502 1.47 22.26 -14.30
CA ALA A 502 0.54 23.22 -13.71
C ALA A 502 -0.89 23.18 -14.28
N ASP A 503 -1.02 23.09 -15.61
CA ASP A 503 -2.35 23.11 -16.24
C ASP A 503 -3.13 21.82 -15.96
N ASN A 504 -2.45 20.68 -15.98
CA ASN A 504 -3.07 19.39 -15.71
C ASN A 504 -3.45 19.22 -14.24
N VAL A 505 -2.62 19.69 -13.29
CA VAL A 505 -2.99 19.61 -11.86
C VAL A 505 -4.13 20.58 -11.53
N ARG A 506 -4.22 21.77 -12.15
CA ARG A 506 -5.38 22.66 -12.00
C ARG A 506 -6.66 22.03 -12.54
N ALA A 507 -6.57 21.34 -13.69
CA ALA A 507 -7.69 20.55 -14.21
C ALA A 507 -8.08 19.41 -13.23
N ALA A 508 -7.10 18.74 -12.63
CA ALA A 508 -7.34 17.69 -11.63
C ALA A 508 -8.09 18.20 -10.38
N VAL A 509 -7.83 19.44 -9.93
CA VAL A 509 -8.60 20.06 -8.84
C VAL A 509 -10.08 20.16 -9.19
N THR A 510 -10.43 20.44 -10.45
CA THR A 510 -11.83 20.43 -10.89
C THR A 510 -12.46 19.03 -10.80
N LEU A 511 -11.69 17.97 -11.06
CA LEU A 511 -12.13 16.57 -10.96
C LEU A 511 -12.38 16.13 -9.51
N LEU A 512 -11.77 16.80 -8.51
CA LEU A 512 -12.06 16.54 -7.08
C LEU A 512 -13.47 16.96 -6.68
N GLY A 513 -14.03 17.96 -7.34
CA GLY A 513 -15.30 18.56 -6.93
C GLY A 513 -15.22 19.37 -5.62
N GLY A 514 -14.01 19.75 -5.19
CA GLY A 514 -13.74 20.54 -3.98
C GLY A 514 -12.35 21.17 -4.01
N ALA A 515 -11.96 21.83 -2.92
CA ALA A 515 -10.64 22.45 -2.81
C ALA A 515 -9.52 21.38 -2.72
N ASP A 516 -8.32 21.71 -3.18
CA ASP A 516 -7.16 20.86 -3.02
C ASP A 516 -6.60 20.93 -1.59
N ASN A 517 -7.24 20.23 -0.67
CA ASN A 517 -6.85 20.17 0.73
C ASN A 517 -7.17 18.81 1.35
N GLY A 518 -6.82 18.62 2.63
CA GLY A 518 -7.01 17.38 3.36
C GLY A 518 -8.46 17.04 3.76
N ASP A 519 -9.40 17.94 3.61
CA ASP A 519 -10.82 17.75 4.00
C ASP A 519 -11.71 17.29 2.83
N THR A 520 -11.26 17.52 1.59
CA THR A 520 -12.03 17.16 0.40
C THR A 520 -12.14 15.65 0.27
N LYS A 521 -13.39 15.16 0.22
CA LYS A 521 -13.67 13.73 0.04
C LYS A 521 -13.27 13.24 -1.36
N LEU A 522 -12.78 12.01 -1.41
CA LEU A 522 -12.50 11.30 -2.66
C LEU A 522 -13.79 10.90 -3.38
N TRP A 523 -13.69 10.55 -4.68
CA TRP A 523 -14.85 10.13 -5.47
C TRP A 523 -15.62 8.97 -4.85
N TRP A 524 -14.93 7.98 -4.28
CA TRP A 524 -15.56 6.83 -3.64
C TRP A 524 -16.02 7.09 -2.20
N ASP A 525 -15.57 8.18 -1.58
CA ASP A 525 -15.88 8.56 -0.19
C ASP A 525 -17.26 9.26 -0.11
N LYS A 526 -18.32 8.50 -0.36
CA LYS A 526 -19.70 8.99 -0.52
C LYS A 526 -20.68 8.42 0.52
N ASN A 527 -20.17 7.77 1.58
CA ASN A 527 -21.06 7.31 2.65
C ASN A 527 -21.82 8.48 3.27
N PRO A 528 -23.18 8.50 3.22
CA PRO A 528 -23.96 9.63 3.73
C PRO A 528 -23.95 9.75 5.26
N ARG A 529 -23.44 8.74 5.95
CA ARG A 529 -23.39 8.68 7.41
C ARG A 529 -22.03 9.09 7.99
N HIS A 530 -21.06 9.36 7.13
CA HIS A 530 -19.68 9.62 7.57
C HIS A 530 -19.01 10.80 6.85
#